data_4f98d2ff8cd60bed49836248e8348d5a
#
_entry.id   4f98d2ff8cd60bed49836248e8348d5a
#
_cell.length_a   1.000
_cell.length_b   1.000
_cell.length_c   1.000
_cell.angle_alpha   90.00
_cell.angle_beta   90.00
_cell.angle_gamma   90.00
#
_symmetry.space_group_name_H-M   'P 1'
#
loop_
_entity.id
_entity.type
_entity.pdbx_description
1 polymer ?
#
loop_
_entity_poly.entity_id
_entity_poly.type
_entity_poly.pdbx_seq_one_letter_code
_entity_poly.pdbx_strand_id
1 'polypeptide(L)'
;MALYAFDHELARAGAVTSNPLTAEIRLVWWREALDEIFAGRPVRPHPTAEALAVAVRAHGLPPEPLEAMIEARLAVLEAPSASAADALAWAGATQGSLARLAAEILGAGGRARLAEPAGVVWGLRLLGRNELLSETLVAARTSARSLPPAAFPAALPATLARAPKASDLKKRARLTWAALTGRI
;
A
#
# COMPACT_ATOMS: atom_id res chain seq x y z
N MET A 1 -10.65 4.68 3.41
CA MET A 1 -10.71 5.12 1.97
C MET A 1 -9.58 6.07 1.61
N ALA A 2 -9.26 7.09 2.43
CA ALA A 2 -8.22 8.09 2.13
C ALA A 2 -6.84 7.50 1.77
N LEU A 3 -6.36 6.48 2.51
CA LEU A 3 -5.08 5.81 2.22
C LEU A 3 -5.03 5.18 0.82
N TYR A 4 -6.10 4.49 0.42
CA TYR A 4 -6.16 3.88 -0.91
C TYR A 4 -6.29 4.91 -2.03
N ALA A 5 -6.97 6.05 -1.77
CA ALA A 5 -7.01 7.18 -2.69
C ALA A 5 -5.61 7.81 -2.85
N PHE A 6 -4.88 7.98 -1.75
CA PHE A 6 -3.51 8.45 -1.77
C PHE A 6 -2.60 7.52 -2.59
N ASP A 7 -2.61 6.19 -2.30
CA ASP A 7 -1.86 5.21 -3.09
C ASP A 7 -2.19 5.27 -4.59
N HIS A 8 -3.48 5.41 -4.91
CA HIS A 8 -3.95 5.56 -6.29
C HIS A 8 -3.39 6.82 -6.96
N GLU A 9 -3.39 7.97 -6.28
CA GLU A 9 -2.83 9.21 -6.80
C GLU A 9 -1.31 9.09 -7.04
N LEU A 10 -0.57 8.45 -6.11
CA LEU A 10 0.85 8.18 -6.29
C LEU A 10 1.11 7.24 -7.49
N ALA A 11 0.29 6.20 -7.66
CA ALA A 11 0.41 5.29 -8.80
C ALA A 11 0.12 6.01 -10.13
N ARG A 12 -0.86 6.92 -10.15
CA ARG A 12 -1.19 7.74 -11.32
C ARG A 12 -0.08 8.71 -11.69
N ALA A 13 0.70 9.19 -10.74
CA ALA A 13 1.78 10.14 -11.01
C ALA A 13 2.76 9.59 -12.08
N GLY A 14 3.10 8.29 -12.00
CA GLY A 14 3.97 7.65 -12.99
C GLY A 14 3.24 7.10 -14.22
N ALA A 15 1.95 6.73 -14.11
CA ALA A 15 1.23 6.04 -15.19
C ALA A 15 0.64 6.98 -16.26
N VAL A 16 0.32 8.23 -15.91
CA VAL A 16 -0.40 9.18 -16.78
C VAL A 16 0.52 9.98 -17.69
N THR A 17 1.83 9.93 -17.48
CA THR A 17 2.78 10.72 -18.25
C THR A 17 3.92 9.86 -18.78
N SER A 18 4.26 10.06 -20.04
CA SER A 18 5.48 9.51 -20.63
C SER A 18 6.73 10.36 -20.28
N ASN A 19 6.54 11.50 -19.63
CA ASN A 19 7.61 12.38 -19.20
C ASN A 19 7.96 12.16 -17.73
N PRO A 20 9.14 11.58 -17.40
CA PRO A 20 9.57 11.33 -16.03
C PRO A 20 9.57 12.58 -15.14
N LEU A 21 9.94 13.75 -15.68
CA LEU A 21 9.93 15.01 -14.93
C LEU A 21 8.53 15.40 -14.44
N THR A 22 7.50 15.15 -15.24
CA THR A 22 6.12 15.42 -14.81
C THR A 22 5.68 14.47 -13.69
N ALA A 23 6.12 13.21 -13.73
CA ALA A 23 5.87 12.24 -12.66
C ALA A 23 6.58 12.68 -11.38
N GLU A 24 7.83 13.08 -11.47
CA GLU A 24 8.64 13.59 -10.35
C GLU A 24 7.97 14.80 -9.68
N ILE A 25 7.59 15.82 -10.47
CA ILE A 25 6.90 17.02 -9.95
C ILE A 25 5.65 16.65 -9.16
N ARG A 26 4.85 15.68 -9.65
CA ARG A 26 3.64 15.23 -8.92
C ARG A 26 3.97 14.51 -7.62
N LEU A 27 5.00 13.69 -7.59
CA LEU A 27 5.44 12.99 -6.38
C LEU A 27 6.01 13.96 -5.35
N VAL A 28 6.81 14.96 -5.79
CA VAL A 28 7.30 16.04 -4.94
C VAL A 28 6.14 16.87 -4.37
N TRP A 29 5.12 17.16 -5.18
CA TRP A 29 3.89 17.82 -4.71
C TRP A 29 3.22 17.04 -3.57
N TRP A 30 3.17 15.71 -3.66
CA TRP A 30 2.63 14.86 -2.61
C TRP A 30 3.52 14.84 -1.35
N ARG A 31 4.85 14.91 -1.50
CA ARG A 31 5.79 15.05 -0.38
C ARG A 31 5.51 16.35 0.40
N GLU A 32 5.41 17.48 -0.31
CA GLU A 32 5.06 18.76 0.30
C GLU A 32 3.69 18.74 0.98
N ALA A 33 2.70 18.05 0.39
CA ALA A 33 1.39 17.89 1.00
C ALA A 33 1.45 17.09 2.32
N LEU A 34 2.30 16.04 2.40
CA LEU A 34 2.54 15.33 3.66
C LEU A 34 3.21 16.24 4.69
N ASP A 35 4.20 17.04 4.30
CA ASP A 35 4.87 18.01 5.19
C ASP A 35 3.86 19.01 5.77
N GLU A 36 2.88 19.47 4.99
CA GLU A 36 1.80 20.34 5.47
C GLU A 36 0.92 19.63 6.49
N ILE A 37 0.54 18.38 6.20
CA ILE A 37 -0.32 17.56 7.08
C ILE A 37 0.34 17.34 8.44
N PHE A 38 1.61 16.92 8.46
CA PHE A 38 2.32 16.58 9.69
C PHE A 38 2.79 17.82 10.47
N ALA A 39 3.04 18.93 9.78
CA ALA A 39 3.31 20.23 10.43
C ALA A 39 2.04 20.90 10.97
N GLY A 40 0.85 20.33 10.77
CA GLY A 40 -0.42 20.94 11.19
C GLY A 40 -0.76 22.24 10.45
N ARG A 41 -0.16 22.46 9.29
CA ARG A 41 -0.43 23.63 8.43
C ARG A 41 -1.72 23.44 7.63
N PRO A 42 -2.30 24.52 7.07
CA PRO A 42 -3.39 24.39 6.11
C PRO A 42 -2.97 23.50 4.95
N VAL A 43 -3.76 22.45 4.70
CA VAL A 43 -3.49 21.51 3.61
C VAL A 43 -3.98 22.12 2.31
N ARG A 44 -3.17 21.99 1.26
CA ARG A 44 -3.51 22.46 -0.10
C ARG A 44 -4.83 21.85 -0.59
N PRO A 45 -5.63 22.58 -1.39
CA PRO A 45 -7.00 22.17 -1.77
C PRO A 45 -6.95 20.99 -2.76
N HIS A 46 -6.95 19.77 -2.21
CA HIS A 46 -7.03 18.52 -2.96
C HIS A 46 -7.84 17.50 -2.14
N PRO A 47 -8.93 16.94 -2.67
CA PRO A 47 -9.85 16.09 -1.89
C PRO A 47 -9.15 14.92 -1.18
N THR A 48 -8.18 14.29 -1.84
CA THR A 48 -7.41 13.18 -1.24
C THR A 48 -6.47 13.67 -0.13
N ALA A 49 -5.83 14.84 -0.29
CA ALA A 49 -4.94 15.39 0.73
C ALA A 49 -5.71 15.81 1.98
N GLU A 50 -6.84 16.45 1.81
CA GLU A 50 -7.75 16.81 2.91
C GLU A 50 -8.26 15.58 3.66
N ALA A 51 -8.71 14.55 2.92
CA ALA A 51 -9.15 13.29 3.51
C ALA A 51 -8.04 12.54 4.23
N LEU A 52 -6.81 12.57 3.67
CA LEU A 52 -5.63 11.97 4.31
C LEU A 52 -5.28 12.70 5.60
N ALA A 53 -5.31 14.03 5.61
CA ALA A 53 -5.07 14.83 6.81
C ALA A 53 -6.05 14.49 7.95
N VAL A 54 -7.32 14.29 7.61
CA VAL A 54 -8.33 13.82 8.58
C VAL A 54 -7.97 12.44 9.11
N ALA A 55 -7.60 11.50 8.23
CA ALA A 55 -7.25 10.14 8.64
C ALA A 55 -5.99 10.10 9.51
N VAL A 56 -4.94 10.87 9.15
CA VAL A 56 -3.69 10.99 9.92
C VAL A 56 -3.99 11.47 11.34
N ARG A 57 -4.77 12.55 11.48
CA ARG A 57 -5.12 13.10 12.81
C ARG A 57 -6.02 12.17 13.62
N ALA A 58 -7.01 11.56 12.99
CA ALA A 58 -7.98 10.71 13.67
C ALA A 58 -7.38 9.40 14.20
N HIS A 59 -6.36 8.88 13.53
CA HIS A 59 -5.75 7.58 13.85
C HIS A 59 -4.29 7.68 14.32
N GLY A 60 -3.72 8.88 14.42
CA GLY A 60 -2.33 9.08 14.83
C GLY A 60 -1.34 8.36 13.91
N LEU A 61 -1.59 8.40 12.59
CA LEU A 61 -0.75 7.68 11.63
C LEU A 61 0.66 8.30 11.59
N PRO A 62 1.72 7.48 11.59
CA PRO A 62 3.09 7.98 11.51
C PRO A 62 3.43 8.44 10.09
N PRO A 63 4.36 9.43 9.93
CA PRO A 63 4.77 9.94 8.61
C PRO A 63 5.57 8.92 7.79
N GLU A 64 6.45 8.15 8.43
CA GLU A 64 7.46 7.35 7.75
C GLU A 64 6.90 6.37 6.72
N PRO A 65 5.80 5.61 6.95
CA PRO A 65 5.26 4.73 5.93
C PRO A 65 4.63 5.48 4.74
N LEU A 66 4.09 6.67 4.95
CA LEU A 66 3.51 7.50 3.88
C LEU A 66 4.63 8.12 3.02
N GLU A 67 5.69 8.60 3.65
CA GLU A 67 6.89 9.10 2.99
C GLU A 67 7.57 7.99 2.18
N ALA A 68 7.74 6.80 2.77
CA ALA A 68 8.33 5.65 2.08
C ALA A 68 7.57 5.27 0.80
N MET A 69 6.24 5.44 0.77
CA MET A 69 5.44 5.21 -0.43
C MET A 69 5.77 6.18 -1.57
N ILE A 70 6.14 7.42 -1.26
CA ILE A 70 6.55 8.43 -2.25
C ILE A 70 7.98 8.15 -2.70
N GLU A 71 8.91 7.99 -1.75
CA GLU A 71 10.33 7.80 -2.03
C GLU A 71 10.60 6.56 -2.90
N ALA A 72 9.91 5.45 -2.61
CA ALA A 72 10.03 4.25 -3.43
C ALA A 72 9.59 4.47 -4.90
N ARG A 73 8.63 5.36 -5.12
CA ARG A 73 8.19 5.70 -6.49
C ARG A 73 9.13 6.67 -7.19
N LEU A 74 9.70 7.62 -6.46
CA LEU A 74 10.75 8.50 -6.98
C LEU A 74 11.98 7.70 -7.39
N ALA A 75 12.45 6.79 -6.54
CA ALA A 75 13.61 5.95 -6.82
C ALA A 75 13.45 5.12 -8.12
N VAL A 76 12.25 4.64 -8.42
CA VAL A 76 11.98 3.90 -9.68
C VAL A 76 12.02 4.80 -10.92
N LEU A 77 11.71 6.10 -10.78
CA LEU A 77 11.86 7.07 -11.89
C LEU A 77 13.33 7.30 -12.24
N GLU A 78 14.21 7.29 -11.23
CA GLU A 78 15.66 7.46 -11.41
C GLU A 78 16.32 6.17 -11.93
N ALA A 79 15.96 5.02 -11.34
CA ALA A 79 16.52 3.72 -11.69
C ALA A 79 15.43 2.62 -11.62
N PRO A 80 15.02 2.05 -12.76
CA PRO A 80 14.07 0.95 -12.77
C PRO A 80 14.56 -0.25 -11.95
N SER A 81 13.67 -0.81 -11.16
CA SER A 81 13.94 -1.99 -10.33
C SER A 81 14.37 -3.19 -11.19
N ALA A 82 15.65 -3.57 -11.12
CA ALA A 82 16.21 -4.63 -11.95
C ALA A 82 16.26 -5.98 -11.20
N SER A 83 16.45 -5.97 -9.87
CA SER A 83 16.66 -7.19 -9.07
C SER A 83 15.40 -7.65 -8.32
N ALA A 84 15.45 -8.88 -7.82
CA ALA A 84 14.43 -9.39 -6.90
C ALA A 84 14.41 -8.60 -5.59
N ALA A 85 15.59 -8.20 -5.09
CA ALA A 85 15.71 -7.40 -3.88
C ALA A 85 15.07 -6.03 -4.02
N ASP A 86 15.28 -5.33 -5.16
CA ASP A 86 14.66 -4.04 -5.42
C ASP A 86 13.13 -4.16 -5.49
N ALA A 87 12.63 -5.22 -6.14
CA ALA A 87 11.19 -5.46 -6.23
C ALA A 87 10.56 -5.71 -4.85
N LEU A 88 11.23 -6.47 -3.98
CA LEU A 88 10.79 -6.69 -2.60
C LEU A 88 10.84 -5.40 -1.78
N ALA A 89 11.91 -4.62 -1.90
CA ALA A 89 12.04 -3.33 -1.22
C ALA A 89 10.93 -2.36 -1.66
N TRP A 90 10.71 -2.23 -2.96
CA TRP A 90 9.63 -1.40 -3.49
C TRP A 90 8.25 -1.85 -3.01
N ALA A 91 7.95 -3.15 -3.10
CA ALA A 91 6.67 -3.69 -2.66
C ALA A 91 6.45 -3.48 -1.15
N GLY A 92 7.51 -3.61 -0.34
CA GLY A 92 7.49 -3.32 1.10
C GLY A 92 7.20 -1.85 1.40
N ALA A 93 7.97 -0.95 0.77
CA ALA A 93 7.83 0.48 0.97
C ALA A 93 6.49 1.05 0.47
N THR A 94 5.86 0.43 -0.55
CA THR A 94 4.58 0.88 -1.11
C THR A 94 3.40 0.11 -0.51
N GLN A 95 3.10 -1.06 -1.02
CA GLN A 95 1.91 -1.83 -0.64
C GLN A 95 2.03 -2.45 0.75
N GLY A 96 3.24 -2.77 1.22
CA GLY A 96 3.51 -3.17 2.60
C GLY A 96 3.16 -2.05 3.58
N SER A 97 3.65 -0.84 3.35
CA SER A 97 3.32 0.36 4.14
C SER A 97 1.82 0.66 4.12
N LEU A 98 1.16 0.56 2.96
CA LEU A 98 -0.28 0.73 2.84
C LEU A 98 -1.06 -0.28 3.69
N ALA A 99 -0.68 -1.56 3.64
CA ALA A 99 -1.34 -2.61 4.42
C ALA A 99 -1.13 -2.40 5.93
N ARG A 100 0.07 -2.00 6.36
CA ARG A 100 0.36 -1.64 7.75
C ARG A 100 -0.53 -0.49 8.22
N LEU A 101 -0.55 0.63 7.50
CA LEU A 101 -1.37 1.79 7.85
C LEU A 101 -2.87 1.45 7.89
N ALA A 102 -3.35 0.62 6.95
CA ALA A 102 -4.72 0.13 6.96
C ALA A 102 -5.01 -0.70 8.22
N ALA A 103 -4.07 -1.57 8.65
CA ALA A 103 -4.21 -2.36 9.86
C ALA A 103 -4.19 -1.48 11.12
N GLU A 104 -3.40 -0.40 11.15
CA GLU A 104 -3.41 0.58 12.25
C GLU A 104 -4.80 1.23 12.39
N ILE A 105 -5.37 1.72 11.29
CA ILE A 105 -6.75 2.29 11.27
C ILE A 105 -7.79 1.28 11.76
N LEU A 106 -7.60 0.00 11.44
CA LEU A 106 -8.50 -1.09 11.85
C LEU A 106 -8.24 -1.59 13.28
N GLY A 107 -7.39 -0.91 14.04
CA GLY A 107 -7.16 -1.18 15.46
C GLY A 107 -6.18 -2.32 15.74
N ALA A 108 -5.25 -2.61 14.82
CA ALA A 108 -4.22 -3.63 15.06
C ALA A 108 -3.22 -3.25 16.17
N GLY A 109 -3.07 -1.95 16.47
CA GLY A 109 -2.10 -1.44 17.44
C GLY A 109 -0.68 -1.93 17.09
N GLY A 110 0.09 -2.35 18.08
CA GLY A 110 1.47 -2.84 17.86
C GLY A 110 1.62 -4.04 16.92
N ARG A 111 0.50 -4.62 16.45
CA ARG A 111 0.49 -5.75 15.49
C ARG A 111 0.28 -5.31 14.03
N ALA A 112 0.16 -4.03 13.74
CA ALA A 112 -0.12 -3.52 12.39
C ALA A 112 0.92 -3.99 11.35
N ARG A 113 2.20 -4.11 11.73
CA ARG A 113 3.27 -4.65 10.87
C ARG A 113 3.02 -6.07 10.37
N LEU A 114 2.18 -6.85 11.03
CA LEU A 114 1.83 -8.19 10.56
C LEU A 114 1.03 -8.19 9.24
N ALA A 115 0.50 -7.03 8.82
CA ALA A 115 -0.14 -6.87 7.53
C ALA A 115 0.84 -6.61 6.37
N GLU A 116 2.07 -6.12 6.66
CA GLU A 116 3.06 -5.76 5.64
C GLU A 116 3.35 -6.88 4.64
N PRO A 117 3.58 -8.15 5.05
CA PRO A 117 3.87 -9.22 4.08
C PRO A 117 2.72 -9.47 3.10
N ALA A 118 1.48 -9.26 3.51
CA ALA A 118 0.33 -9.37 2.61
C ALA A 118 0.31 -8.22 1.59
N GLY A 119 0.67 -7.00 2.00
CA GLY A 119 0.89 -5.87 1.11
C GLY A 119 2.02 -6.16 0.11
N VAL A 120 3.15 -6.72 0.57
CA VAL A 120 4.28 -7.11 -0.31
C VAL A 120 3.82 -8.08 -1.41
N VAL A 121 3.04 -9.10 -1.08
CA VAL A 121 2.47 -10.03 -2.07
C VAL A 121 1.69 -9.29 -3.15
N TRP A 122 0.87 -8.31 -2.75
CA TRP A 122 0.11 -7.50 -3.71
C TRP A 122 1.03 -6.59 -4.52
N GLY A 123 2.02 -5.95 -3.90
CA GLY A 123 3.01 -5.10 -4.59
C GLY A 123 3.81 -5.85 -5.65
N LEU A 124 4.30 -7.05 -5.33
CA LEU A 124 5.00 -7.92 -6.29
C LEU A 124 4.09 -8.32 -7.46
N ARG A 125 2.81 -8.53 -7.18
CA ARG A 125 1.82 -8.81 -8.22
C ARG A 125 1.64 -7.62 -9.17
N LEU A 126 1.60 -6.39 -8.65
CA LEU A 126 1.52 -5.17 -9.46
C LEU A 126 2.75 -4.98 -10.34
N LEU A 127 3.94 -5.33 -9.83
CA LEU A 127 5.20 -5.31 -10.59
C LEU A 127 5.33 -6.46 -11.61
N GLY A 128 4.41 -7.43 -11.62
CA GLY A 128 4.50 -8.62 -12.47
C GLY A 128 5.54 -9.65 -12.03
N ARG A 129 6.13 -9.52 -10.82
CA ARG A 129 7.18 -10.39 -10.27
C ARG A 129 6.58 -11.68 -9.69
N ASN A 130 5.95 -12.47 -10.56
CA ASN A 130 5.19 -13.66 -10.16
C ASN A 130 6.07 -14.76 -9.58
N GLU A 131 7.34 -14.81 -9.93
CA GLU A 131 8.33 -15.77 -9.44
C GLU A 131 8.57 -15.65 -7.93
N LEU A 132 8.35 -14.46 -7.36
CA LEU A 132 8.54 -14.20 -5.92
C LEU A 132 7.28 -14.45 -5.07
N LEU A 133 6.12 -14.69 -5.71
CA LEU A 133 4.84 -14.76 -5.01
C LEU A 133 4.70 -15.99 -4.10
N SER A 134 5.29 -17.13 -4.47
CA SER A 134 5.13 -18.38 -3.71
C SER A 134 5.73 -18.28 -2.32
N GLU A 135 6.95 -17.79 -2.22
CA GLU A 135 7.69 -17.65 -0.96
C GLU A 135 7.08 -16.53 -0.09
N THR A 136 6.86 -15.36 -0.68
CA THR A 136 6.28 -14.22 0.05
C THR A 136 4.87 -14.51 0.55
N LEU A 137 4.08 -15.32 -0.16
CA LEU A 137 2.76 -15.72 0.27
C LEU A 137 2.78 -16.63 1.51
N VAL A 138 3.80 -17.47 1.67
CA VAL A 138 3.98 -18.28 2.90
C VAL A 138 4.18 -17.36 4.10
N ALA A 139 5.09 -16.38 3.99
CA ALA A 139 5.32 -15.39 5.04
C ALA A 139 4.04 -14.58 5.34
N ALA A 140 3.35 -14.11 4.30
CA ALA A 140 2.10 -13.36 4.44
C ALA A 140 1.02 -14.16 5.19
N ARG A 141 0.85 -15.44 4.88
CA ARG A 141 -0.10 -16.32 5.57
C ARG A 141 0.22 -16.51 7.04
N THR A 142 1.51 -16.72 7.35
CA THR A 142 1.96 -16.88 8.73
C THR A 142 1.68 -15.62 9.54
N SER A 143 2.03 -14.46 9.02
CA SER A 143 1.80 -13.16 9.67
C SER A 143 0.31 -12.83 9.81
N ALA A 144 -0.49 -13.05 8.76
CA ALA A 144 -1.91 -12.74 8.75
C ALA A 144 -2.72 -13.51 9.81
N ARG A 145 -2.30 -14.74 10.17
CA ARG A 145 -2.94 -15.54 11.24
C ARG A 145 -2.84 -14.88 12.62
N SER A 146 -1.86 -14.02 12.82
CA SER A 146 -1.62 -13.30 14.07
C SER A 146 -2.22 -11.90 14.09
N LEU A 147 -2.85 -11.47 12.99
CA LEU A 147 -3.59 -10.20 12.95
C LEU A 147 -4.86 -10.31 13.80
N PRO A 148 -5.23 -9.23 14.51
CA PRO A 148 -6.55 -9.12 15.10
C PRO A 148 -7.64 -9.26 14.01
N PRO A 149 -8.78 -9.93 14.30
CA PRO A 149 -9.84 -10.13 13.31
C PRO A 149 -10.32 -8.83 12.65
N ALA A 150 -10.41 -7.74 13.42
CA ALA A 150 -10.81 -6.42 12.92
C ALA A 150 -9.81 -5.85 11.89
N ALA A 151 -8.51 -6.18 12.03
CA ALA A 151 -7.45 -5.71 11.14
C ALA A 151 -7.18 -6.64 9.96
N PHE A 152 -7.73 -7.85 9.95
CA PHE A 152 -7.54 -8.81 8.88
C PHE A 152 -7.90 -8.28 7.47
N PRO A 153 -8.89 -7.37 7.30
CA PRO A 153 -9.18 -6.77 6.00
C PRO A 153 -7.98 -6.10 5.33
N ALA A 154 -7.00 -5.61 6.08
CA ALA A 154 -5.77 -5.05 5.53
C ALA A 154 -4.92 -6.05 4.73
N ALA A 155 -5.04 -7.36 5.02
CA ALA A 155 -4.32 -8.43 4.34
C ALA A 155 -5.08 -9.00 3.12
N LEU A 156 -6.34 -8.66 2.92
CA LEU A 156 -7.20 -9.22 1.86
C LEU A 156 -6.66 -9.05 0.43
N PRO A 157 -5.98 -7.94 0.04
CA PRO A 157 -5.44 -7.80 -1.31
C PRO A 157 -4.53 -8.96 -1.73
N ALA A 158 -3.81 -9.59 -0.80
CA ALA A 158 -2.97 -10.76 -1.08
C ALA A 158 -3.74 -11.95 -1.66
N THR A 159 -5.02 -12.11 -1.29
CA THR A 159 -5.86 -13.21 -1.83
C THR A 159 -6.09 -13.10 -3.33
N LEU A 160 -6.07 -11.88 -3.86
CA LEU A 160 -6.29 -11.59 -5.28
C LEU A 160 -5.03 -11.78 -6.11
N ALA A 161 -3.85 -11.74 -5.50
CA ALA A 161 -2.57 -11.87 -6.20
C ALA A 161 -2.44 -13.18 -6.98
N ARG A 162 -3.08 -14.27 -6.50
CA ARG A 162 -3.06 -15.60 -7.13
C ARG A 162 -4.05 -15.78 -8.28
N ALA A 163 -4.99 -14.88 -8.46
CA ALA A 163 -6.02 -15.05 -9.48
C ALA A 163 -6.41 -13.70 -10.13
N PRO A 164 -5.46 -13.03 -10.79
CA PRO A 164 -5.68 -11.69 -11.34
C PRO A 164 -6.72 -11.67 -12.47
N LYS A 165 -6.82 -12.77 -13.21
CA LYS A 165 -7.76 -12.94 -14.34
C LYS A 165 -9.11 -13.53 -13.93
N ALA A 166 -9.36 -13.72 -12.63
CA ALA A 166 -10.65 -14.21 -12.15
C ALA A 166 -11.75 -13.18 -12.45
N SER A 167 -12.97 -13.65 -12.74
CA SER A 167 -14.13 -12.77 -12.87
C SER A 167 -14.41 -12.05 -11.55
N ASP A 168 -15.09 -10.92 -11.61
CA ASP A 168 -15.38 -10.11 -10.41
C ASP A 168 -16.19 -10.89 -9.37
N LEU A 169 -17.08 -11.77 -9.79
CA LEU A 169 -17.81 -12.66 -8.89
C LEU A 169 -16.85 -13.59 -8.14
N LYS A 170 -15.88 -14.20 -8.84
CA LYS A 170 -14.87 -15.06 -8.21
C LYS A 170 -13.95 -14.29 -7.27
N LYS A 171 -13.58 -13.04 -7.61
CA LYS A 171 -12.80 -12.17 -6.73
C LYS A 171 -13.57 -11.86 -5.44
N ARG A 172 -14.84 -11.45 -5.57
CA ARG A 172 -15.70 -11.17 -4.42
C ARG A 172 -15.86 -12.41 -3.53
N ALA A 173 -16.17 -13.58 -4.11
CA ALA A 173 -16.29 -14.82 -3.36
C ALA A 173 -15.00 -15.17 -2.60
N ARG A 174 -13.82 -15.00 -3.21
CA ARG A 174 -12.53 -15.21 -2.54
C ARG A 174 -12.30 -14.24 -1.38
N LEU A 175 -12.58 -12.95 -1.57
CA LEU A 175 -12.43 -11.94 -0.51
C LEU A 175 -13.39 -12.26 0.66
N THR A 176 -14.65 -12.58 0.36
CA THR A 176 -15.63 -12.97 1.39
C THR A 176 -15.18 -14.22 2.15
N TRP A 177 -14.73 -15.26 1.42
CA TRP A 177 -14.21 -16.47 2.04
C TRP A 177 -12.99 -16.20 2.93
N ALA A 178 -12.03 -15.39 2.43
CA ALA A 178 -10.85 -15.01 3.20
C ALA A 178 -11.23 -14.23 4.46
N ALA A 179 -12.17 -13.29 4.35
CA ALA A 179 -12.66 -12.50 5.48
C ALA A 179 -13.36 -13.37 6.54
N LEU A 180 -14.15 -14.35 6.13
CA LEU A 180 -14.86 -15.25 7.04
C LEU A 180 -13.94 -16.28 7.71
N THR A 181 -12.90 -16.73 7.02
CA THR A 181 -12.02 -17.81 7.51
C THR A 181 -10.72 -17.30 8.14
N GLY A 182 -10.39 -16.02 7.98
CA GLY A 182 -9.09 -15.46 8.39
C GLY A 182 -7.91 -16.05 7.61
N ARG A 183 -8.11 -16.48 6.35
CA ARG A 183 -7.09 -17.15 5.51
C ARG A 183 -6.90 -16.42 4.18
N ILE A 184 -5.67 -16.06 3.83
CA ILE A 184 -5.28 -15.46 2.54
C ILE A 184 -4.60 -16.47 1.63
#